data_932e9babe62a5bb47bb4bb35b6405280
#
_entry.id   932e9babe62a5bb47bb4bb35b6405280
#
_cell.length_a   1.000
_cell.length_b   1.000
_cell.length_c   1.000
_cell.angle_alpha   90.00
_cell.angle_beta   90.00
_cell.angle_gamma   90.00
#
_symmetry.space_group_name_H-M   'P 1'
#
loop_
_entity.id
_entity.type
_entity.pdbx_description
1 polymer ?
#
loop_
_entity_poly.entity_id
_entity_poly.type
_entity_poly.pdbx_seq_one_letter_code
_entity_poly.pdbx_strand_id
1 'polypeptide(L)'
;IGASALRQKGEIDGTDELQLTANRYELSGSSAWKFSERAYMIGSLRYENDDFAPFEYQTIASIGAGWYAIKNDTTQWLFEGGPGYRRYKEVATGQTDGEAVFRGRMAYNHAFNAQTSFENILLVEAGSDNTFAQNDSGVVVKMNAKLALKAGLQFRHNSDVAPGLKKTDSLFTTNLVYSF
;
A
#
# COMPACT_ATOMS: atom_id res chain seq x y z
N ILE A 1 -4.80 3.94 -11.51
CA ILE A 1 -4.81 5.13 -10.64
C ILE A 1 -5.54 4.73 -9.37
N GLY A 2 -4.98 5.07 -8.21
CA GLY A 2 -5.55 4.82 -6.89
C GLY A 2 -5.48 6.08 -6.03
N ALA A 3 -6.46 6.26 -5.16
CA ALA A 3 -6.45 7.30 -4.15
C ALA A 3 -7.03 6.72 -2.86
N SER A 4 -6.43 7.04 -1.73
CA SER A 4 -6.94 6.67 -0.41
C SER A 4 -6.80 7.83 0.57
N ALA A 5 -7.72 7.92 1.51
CA ALA A 5 -7.66 8.85 2.62
C ALA A 5 -8.09 8.14 3.90
N LEU A 6 -7.34 8.32 4.96
CA LEU A 6 -7.64 7.81 6.29
C LEU A 6 -7.59 8.98 7.28
N ARG A 7 -8.67 9.18 8.03
CA ARG A 7 -8.70 10.11 9.15
C ARG A 7 -9.36 9.43 10.34
N GLN A 8 -8.65 9.34 11.45
CA GLN A 8 -9.13 8.68 12.65
C GLN A 8 -8.92 9.59 13.87
N LYS A 9 -9.88 9.58 14.78
CA LYS A 9 -9.76 10.19 16.10
C LYS A 9 -9.92 9.12 17.15
N GLY A 10 -9.11 9.17 18.18
CA GLY A 10 -9.17 8.27 19.34
C GLY A 10 -9.28 9.07 20.64
N GLU A 11 -9.86 8.47 21.67
CA GLU A 11 -9.86 9.00 23.02
C GLU A 11 -8.49 8.90 23.65
N ILE A 12 -8.09 9.92 24.41
CA ILE A 12 -6.90 9.86 25.26
C ILE A 12 -7.33 9.30 26.61
N ASP A 13 -6.55 8.32 27.12
CA ASP A 13 -6.78 7.77 28.46
C ASP A 13 -6.89 8.91 29.49
N GLY A 14 -8.09 9.03 30.09
CA GLY A 14 -8.39 9.94 31.18
C GLY A 14 -8.98 11.31 30.79
N THR A 15 -9.30 11.54 29.52
CA THR A 15 -10.03 12.75 29.08
C THR A 15 -11.08 12.38 28.04
N ASP A 16 -12.26 13.06 28.08
CA ASP A 16 -13.30 12.92 27.03
C ASP A 16 -12.93 13.66 25.73
N GLU A 17 -11.66 14.02 25.52
CA GLU A 17 -11.21 14.73 24.35
C GLU A 17 -10.75 13.77 23.25
N LEU A 18 -11.35 13.91 22.06
CA LEU A 18 -10.96 13.17 20.85
C LEU A 18 -9.74 13.83 20.20
N GLN A 19 -8.59 13.18 20.23
CA GLN A 19 -7.41 13.59 19.45
C GLN A 19 -7.32 12.86 18.11
N LEU A 20 -6.72 13.54 17.13
CA LEU A 20 -6.40 12.94 15.83
C LEU A 20 -5.33 11.87 16.03
N THR A 21 -5.63 10.64 15.66
CA THR A 21 -4.72 9.48 15.79
C THR A 21 -4.23 8.95 14.45
N ALA A 22 -4.88 9.31 13.36
CA ALA A 22 -4.41 9.07 11.99
C ALA A 22 -4.97 10.13 11.06
N ASN A 23 -4.12 10.67 10.19
CA ASN A 23 -4.50 11.56 9.10
C ASN A 23 -3.53 11.34 7.94
N ARG A 24 -3.97 10.58 6.96
CA ARG A 24 -3.14 10.18 5.82
C ARG A 24 -3.95 10.23 4.53
N TYR A 25 -3.30 10.69 3.47
CA TYR A 25 -3.79 10.53 2.10
C TYR A 25 -2.68 10.09 1.18
N GLU A 26 -3.05 9.23 0.26
CA GLU A 26 -2.17 8.66 -0.73
C GLU A 26 -2.80 8.79 -2.11
N LEU A 27 -1.99 9.18 -3.09
CA LEU A 27 -2.34 9.16 -4.49
C LEU A 27 -1.30 8.33 -5.23
N SER A 28 -1.74 7.39 -6.04
CA SER A 28 -0.86 6.53 -6.81
C SER A 28 -1.34 6.35 -8.24
N GLY A 29 -0.38 6.21 -9.14
CA GLY A 29 -0.62 5.91 -10.54
C GLY A 29 0.45 4.98 -11.09
N SER A 30 0.06 4.12 -12.01
CA SER A 30 0.99 3.27 -12.74
C SER A 30 0.56 3.06 -14.18
N SER A 31 1.54 2.85 -15.04
CA SER A 31 1.35 2.49 -16.44
C SER A 31 2.21 1.27 -16.74
N ALA A 32 1.63 0.28 -17.42
CA ALA A 32 2.30 -0.95 -17.76
C ALA A 32 2.28 -1.19 -19.27
N TRP A 33 3.45 -1.53 -19.82
CA TRP A 33 3.62 -1.94 -21.19
C TRP A 33 3.89 -3.44 -21.27
N LYS A 34 2.93 -4.20 -21.78
CA LYS A 34 2.99 -5.64 -21.92
C LYS A 34 3.76 -5.99 -23.20
N PHE A 35 4.78 -6.84 -23.06
CA PHE A 35 5.52 -7.40 -24.19
C PHE A 35 5.35 -8.93 -24.30
N SER A 36 4.70 -9.55 -23.29
CA SER A 36 4.25 -10.94 -23.37
C SER A 36 2.98 -11.15 -22.55
N GLU A 37 2.38 -12.34 -22.60
CA GLU A 37 1.21 -12.67 -21.80
C GLU A 37 1.48 -12.67 -20.29
N ARG A 38 2.73 -12.85 -19.88
CA ARG A 38 3.13 -12.96 -18.48
C ARG A 38 4.09 -11.89 -18.01
N ALA A 39 4.67 -11.09 -18.91
CA ALA A 39 5.68 -10.11 -18.56
C ALA A 39 5.39 -8.74 -19.16
N TYR A 40 5.74 -7.70 -18.40
CA TYR A 40 5.55 -6.31 -18.78
C TYR A 40 6.58 -5.41 -18.09
N MET A 41 6.79 -4.23 -18.64
CA MET A 41 7.44 -3.12 -17.93
C MET A 41 6.40 -2.26 -17.24
N ILE A 42 6.75 -1.69 -16.09
CA ILE A 42 5.88 -0.82 -15.31
C ILE A 42 6.61 0.44 -14.89
N GLY A 43 5.96 1.58 -15.06
CA GLY A 43 6.30 2.83 -14.40
C GLY A 43 5.25 3.16 -13.35
N SER A 44 5.65 3.60 -12.16
CA SER A 44 4.74 3.99 -11.10
C SER A 44 5.17 5.27 -10.42
N LEU A 45 4.17 6.01 -9.93
CA LEU A 45 4.31 7.20 -9.11
C LEU A 45 3.37 7.08 -7.91
N ARG A 46 3.90 7.32 -6.70
CA ARG A 46 3.13 7.37 -5.46
C ARG A 46 3.47 8.64 -4.70
N TYR A 47 2.45 9.34 -4.28
CA TYR A 47 2.52 10.47 -3.36
C TYR A 47 1.79 10.10 -2.08
N GLU A 48 2.39 10.38 -0.95
CA GLU A 48 1.80 10.15 0.37
C GLU A 48 2.09 11.35 1.27
N ASN A 49 1.09 11.74 2.04
CA ASN A 49 1.22 12.65 3.16
C ASN A 49 0.60 11.96 4.37
N ASP A 50 1.34 11.89 5.47
CA ASP A 50 0.93 11.22 6.70
C ASP A 50 1.47 12.00 7.90
N ASP A 51 0.59 12.61 8.68
CA ASP A 51 0.94 13.43 9.82
C ASP A 51 1.61 12.63 10.97
N PHE A 52 1.56 11.30 10.91
CA PHE A 52 2.13 10.39 11.91
C PHE A 52 3.33 9.59 11.40
N ALA A 53 3.74 9.83 10.15
CA ALA A 53 4.95 9.26 9.57
C ALA A 53 6.20 10.09 9.92
N PRO A 54 7.41 9.54 9.75
CA PRO A 54 8.64 10.31 9.90
C PRO A 54 8.81 11.40 8.84
N PHE A 55 8.01 11.35 7.78
CA PHE A 55 8.01 12.29 6.66
C PHE A 55 6.68 13.04 6.60
N GLU A 56 6.73 14.38 6.47
CA GLU A 56 5.54 15.22 6.25
C GLU A 56 4.86 14.83 4.93
N TYR A 57 5.64 14.60 3.89
CA TYR A 57 5.20 14.01 2.63
C TYR A 57 6.33 13.23 1.98
N GLN A 58 5.97 12.25 1.16
CA GLN A 58 6.92 11.55 0.30
C GLN A 58 6.34 11.32 -1.10
N THR A 59 7.23 11.35 -2.08
CA THR A 59 6.93 11.02 -3.48
C THR A 59 7.91 9.96 -3.94
N ILE A 60 7.41 8.86 -4.52
CA ILE A 60 8.23 7.77 -5.02
C ILE A 60 7.88 7.55 -6.48
N ALA A 61 8.89 7.71 -7.33
CA ALA A 61 8.82 7.34 -8.75
C ALA A 61 9.66 6.08 -8.97
N SER A 62 9.14 5.11 -9.69
CA SER A 62 9.86 3.86 -9.99
C SER A 62 9.56 3.34 -11.38
N ILE A 63 10.54 2.61 -11.92
CA ILE A 63 10.42 1.84 -13.15
C ILE A 63 10.86 0.41 -12.85
N GLY A 64 10.19 -0.58 -13.43
CA GLY A 64 10.52 -1.97 -13.15
C GLY A 64 9.91 -2.94 -14.14
N ALA A 65 10.08 -4.21 -13.85
CA ALA A 65 9.48 -5.31 -14.58
C ALA A 65 8.45 -6.04 -13.71
N GLY A 66 7.40 -6.52 -14.35
CA GLY A 66 6.38 -7.36 -13.74
C GLY A 66 6.32 -8.73 -14.45
N TRP A 67 6.10 -9.76 -13.65
CA TRP A 67 5.99 -11.12 -14.16
C TRP A 67 4.96 -11.94 -13.37
N TYR A 68 4.06 -12.60 -14.12
CA TYR A 68 3.10 -13.53 -13.56
C TYR A 68 3.72 -14.92 -13.41
N ALA A 69 4.02 -15.32 -12.18
CA ALA A 69 4.45 -16.69 -11.86
C ALA A 69 3.31 -17.68 -12.10
N ILE A 70 2.09 -17.31 -11.68
CA ILE A 70 0.86 -18.07 -11.93
C ILE A 70 -0.14 -17.11 -12.56
N LYS A 71 -0.78 -17.54 -13.64
CA LYS A 71 -1.85 -16.79 -14.31
C LYS A 71 -2.83 -17.79 -14.93
N ASN A 72 -3.84 -18.12 -14.17
CA ASN A 72 -4.97 -18.94 -14.61
C ASN A 72 -6.29 -18.36 -14.06
N ASP A 73 -7.42 -19.02 -14.33
CA ASP A 73 -8.75 -18.53 -14.00
C ASP A 73 -9.03 -18.46 -12.50
N THR A 74 -8.34 -19.27 -11.70
CA THR A 74 -8.54 -19.34 -10.24
C THR A 74 -7.43 -18.65 -9.46
N THR A 75 -6.21 -18.59 -10.01
CA THR A 75 -5.04 -18.09 -9.27
C THR A 75 -4.22 -17.16 -10.14
N GLN A 76 -3.90 -15.99 -9.59
CA GLN A 76 -2.93 -15.07 -10.15
C GLN A 76 -1.86 -14.78 -9.10
N TRP A 77 -0.61 -14.95 -9.46
CA TRP A 77 0.52 -14.61 -8.61
C TRP A 77 1.52 -13.78 -9.42
N LEU A 78 1.63 -12.52 -9.05
CA LEU A 78 2.38 -11.49 -9.74
C LEU A 78 3.52 -11.00 -8.87
N PHE A 79 4.67 -10.79 -9.49
CA PHE A 79 5.81 -10.09 -8.91
C PHE A 79 6.17 -8.90 -9.77
N GLU A 80 6.46 -7.79 -9.14
CA GLU A 80 7.00 -6.59 -9.75
C GLU A 80 8.24 -6.15 -8.98
N GLY A 81 9.24 -5.64 -9.67
CA GLY A 81 10.43 -5.11 -9.02
C GLY A 81 11.23 -4.19 -9.93
N GLY A 82 11.89 -3.23 -9.31
CA GLY A 82 12.76 -2.31 -10.02
C GLY A 82 13.26 -1.14 -9.17
N PRO A 83 14.21 -0.38 -9.72
CA PRO A 83 14.72 0.82 -9.07
C PRO A 83 13.69 1.94 -9.06
N GLY A 84 13.81 2.80 -8.07
CA GLY A 84 13.03 4.02 -7.92
C GLY A 84 13.83 5.10 -7.22
N TYR A 85 13.20 6.24 -7.09
CA TYR A 85 13.72 7.37 -6.34
C TYR A 85 12.61 7.89 -5.43
N ARG A 86 12.94 8.03 -4.13
CA ARG A 86 12.09 8.63 -3.09
C ARG A 86 12.56 10.05 -2.85
N ARG A 87 11.63 11.00 -2.87
CA ARG A 87 11.82 12.36 -2.38
C ARG A 87 10.88 12.58 -1.22
N TYR A 88 11.40 13.07 -0.11
CA TYR A 88 10.61 13.24 1.12
C TYR A 88 11.01 14.51 1.85
N LYS A 89 10.10 15.02 2.69
CA LYS A 89 10.39 16.10 3.64
C LYS A 89 10.34 15.53 5.04
N GLU A 90 11.47 15.57 5.71
CA GLU A 90 11.61 15.06 7.07
C GLU A 90 10.92 15.98 8.08
N VAL A 91 10.12 15.40 8.99
CA VAL A 91 9.41 16.18 10.03
C VAL A 91 10.38 16.76 11.03
N ALA A 92 11.43 16.02 11.41
CA ALA A 92 12.39 16.42 12.46
C ALA A 92 13.24 17.64 12.08
N THR A 93 13.66 17.72 10.83
CA THR A 93 14.59 18.77 10.35
C THR A 93 13.90 19.80 9.46
N GLY A 94 12.72 19.48 8.91
CA GLY A 94 12.03 20.27 7.90
C GLY A 94 12.76 20.31 6.54
N GLN A 95 13.84 19.53 6.38
CA GLN A 95 14.61 19.47 5.14
C GLN A 95 13.95 18.52 4.14
N THR A 96 14.14 18.85 2.87
CA THR A 96 13.71 17.97 1.77
C THR A 96 14.94 17.24 1.26
N ASP A 97 14.89 15.92 1.29
CA ASP A 97 15.95 15.04 0.83
C ASP A 97 15.43 13.97 -0.12
N GLY A 98 16.31 13.11 -0.61
CA GLY A 98 15.92 12.03 -1.49
C GLY A 98 16.96 10.94 -1.57
N GLU A 99 16.47 9.73 -1.82
CA GLU A 99 17.28 8.52 -1.86
C GLU A 99 16.88 7.61 -3.02
N ALA A 100 17.82 6.79 -3.47
CA ALA A 100 17.51 5.67 -4.35
C ALA A 100 16.81 4.58 -3.53
N VAL A 101 15.74 4.01 -4.09
CA VAL A 101 15.02 2.90 -3.47
C VAL A 101 14.90 1.71 -4.44
N PHE A 102 14.83 0.51 -3.90
CA PHE A 102 14.35 -0.64 -4.64
C PHE A 102 12.88 -0.88 -4.27
N ARG A 103 12.01 -0.87 -5.28
CA ARG A 103 10.59 -1.16 -5.09
C ARG A 103 10.30 -2.58 -5.54
N GLY A 104 9.75 -3.38 -4.63
CA GLY A 104 9.23 -4.71 -4.88
C GLY A 104 7.75 -4.79 -4.56
N ARG A 105 6.96 -5.46 -5.41
CA ARG A 105 5.56 -5.72 -5.14
C ARG A 105 5.22 -7.16 -5.50
N MET A 106 4.52 -7.83 -4.61
CA MET A 106 3.89 -9.12 -4.86
C MET A 106 2.39 -8.95 -4.78
N ALA A 107 1.66 -9.54 -5.73
CA ALA A 107 0.21 -9.62 -5.65
C ALA A 107 -0.25 -11.06 -5.89
N TYR A 108 -1.01 -11.57 -4.94
CA TYR A 108 -1.60 -12.90 -4.99
C TYR A 108 -3.11 -12.78 -4.92
N ASN A 109 -3.80 -13.46 -5.83
CA ASN A 109 -5.24 -13.59 -5.83
C ASN A 109 -5.60 -15.06 -6.06
N HIS A 110 -6.52 -15.58 -5.25
CA HIS A 110 -7.01 -16.94 -5.39
C HIS A 110 -8.53 -17.01 -5.18
N ALA A 111 -9.24 -17.52 -6.18
CA ALA A 111 -10.66 -17.78 -6.09
C ALA A 111 -10.90 -19.21 -5.54
N PHE A 112 -11.40 -19.31 -4.32
CA PHE A 112 -11.80 -20.60 -3.72
C PHE A 112 -13.02 -21.19 -4.42
N ASN A 113 -13.93 -20.31 -4.83
CA ASN A 113 -15.15 -20.64 -5.59
C ASN A 113 -15.65 -19.38 -6.34
N ALA A 114 -16.82 -19.47 -6.98
CA ALA A 114 -17.39 -18.37 -7.77
C ALA A 114 -17.73 -17.11 -6.93
N GLN A 115 -17.91 -17.27 -5.61
CA GLN A 115 -18.30 -16.17 -4.72
C GLN A 115 -17.16 -15.69 -3.82
N THR A 116 -16.20 -16.56 -3.47
CA THR A 116 -15.21 -16.27 -2.43
C THR A 116 -13.81 -16.27 -3.01
N SER A 117 -13.07 -15.20 -2.79
CA SER A 117 -11.65 -15.08 -3.14
C SER A 117 -10.82 -14.52 -1.98
N PHE A 118 -9.54 -14.86 -2.00
CA PHE A 118 -8.52 -14.27 -1.16
C PHE A 118 -7.60 -13.43 -2.01
N GLU A 119 -7.20 -12.28 -1.50
CA GLU A 119 -6.22 -11.40 -2.11
C GLU A 119 -5.16 -10.98 -1.07
N ASN A 120 -3.91 -10.91 -1.52
CA ASN A 120 -2.82 -10.39 -0.73
C ASN A 120 -1.93 -9.54 -1.62
N ILE A 121 -1.56 -8.36 -1.12
CA ILE A 121 -0.61 -7.46 -1.77
C ILE A 121 0.48 -7.13 -0.75
N LEU A 122 1.73 -7.42 -1.11
CA LEU A 122 2.90 -6.97 -0.37
C LEU A 122 3.64 -5.95 -1.22
N LEU A 123 3.89 -4.77 -0.66
CA LEU A 123 4.73 -3.72 -1.21
C LEU A 123 5.93 -3.52 -0.28
N VAL A 124 7.12 -3.45 -0.85
CA VAL A 124 8.36 -3.11 -0.13
C VAL A 124 9.09 -2.04 -0.93
N GLU A 125 9.51 -0.99 -0.25
CA GLU A 125 10.31 0.10 -0.81
C GLU A 125 11.53 0.28 0.09
N ALA A 126 12.62 -0.39 -0.28
CA ALA A 126 13.87 -0.41 0.47
C ALA A 126 14.77 0.74 0.04
N GLY A 127 15.04 1.66 0.92
CA GLY A 127 16.00 2.76 0.79
C GLY A 127 17.11 2.65 1.83
N SER A 128 18.08 3.57 1.77
CA SER A 128 19.17 3.67 2.75
C SER A 128 18.68 4.19 4.09
N ASP A 129 17.76 5.14 4.08
CA ASP A 129 17.30 5.86 5.27
C ASP A 129 16.08 5.18 5.89
N ASN A 130 15.15 4.71 5.05
CA ASN A 130 13.98 3.98 5.53
C ASN A 130 13.58 2.86 4.57
N THR A 131 13.26 1.69 5.13
CA THR A 131 12.54 0.62 4.44
C THR A 131 11.08 0.67 4.85
N PHE A 132 10.23 0.94 3.87
CA PHE A 132 8.79 0.85 4.01
C PHE A 132 8.29 -0.50 3.53
N ALA A 133 7.44 -1.16 4.29
CA ALA A 133 6.74 -2.38 3.89
C ALA A 133 5.24 -2.28 4.23
N GLN A 134 4.40 -2.66 3.29
CA GLN A 134 2.96 -2.73 3.49
C GLN A 134 2.43 -4.06 2.99
N ASN A 135 1.65 -4.74 3.83
CA ASN A 135 0.94 -5.95 3.46
C ASN A 135 -0.56 -5.75 3.64
N ASP A 136 -1.30 -5.95 2.56
CA ASP A 136 -2.75 -5.91 2.51
C ASP A 136 -3.28 -7.31 2.22
N SER A 137 -3.99 -7.90 3.16
CA SER A 137 -4.65 -9.20 3.01
C SER A 137 -6.15 -9.02 3.09
N GLY A 138 -6.91 -9.74 2.27
CA GLY A 138 -8.37 -9.62 2.30
C GLY A 138 -9.09 -10.86 1.78
N VAL A 139 -10.25 -11.10 2.36
CA VAL A 139 -11.22 -12.05 1.84
C VAL A 139 -12.38 -11.27 1.25
N VAL A 140 -12.73 -11.58 0.01
CA VAL A 140 -13.83 -10.98 -0.73
C VAL A 140 -14.91 -12.01 -0.91
N VAL A 141 -16.14 -11.66 -0.53
CA VAL A 141 -17.33 -12.49 -0.72
C VAL A 141 -18.33 -11.73 -1.60
N LYS A 142 -18.57 -12.23 -2.81
CA LYS A 142 -19.57 -11.68 -3.74
C LYS A 142 -20.95 -12.02 -3.23
N MET A 143 -21.76 -11.01 -2.98
CA MET A 143 -23.16 -11.14 -2.58
C MET A 143 -24.07 -11.31 -3.79
N ASN A 144 -23.74 -10.62 -4.88
CA ASN A 144 -24.40 -10.73 -6.19
C ASN A 144 -23.46 -10.22 -7.30
N ALA A 145 -23.98 -10.03 -8.53
CA ALA A 145 -23.18 -9.61 -9.68
C ALA A 145 -22.51 -8.22 -9.52
N LYS A 146 -23.05 -7.36 -8.64
CA LYS A 146 -22.59 -5.97 -8.47
C LYS A 146 -22.04 -5.67 -7.09
N LEU A 147 -22.31 -6.49 -6.10
CA LEU A 147 -22.03 -6.21 -4.70
C LEU A 147 -21.17 -7.30 -4.08
N ALA A 148 -20.10 -6.91 -3.41
CA ALA A 148 -19.25 -7.79 -2.64
C ALA A 148 -18.90 -7.17 -1.27
N LEU A 149 -18.71 -8.02 -0.27
CA LEU A 149 -18.17 -7.67 1.02
C LEU A 149 -16.70 -8.05 1.06
N LYS A 150 -15.83 -7.13 1.49
CA LYS A 150 -14.40 -7.38 1.68
C LYS A 150 -14.04 -7.13 3.15
N ALA A 151 -13.52 -8.16 3.82
CA ALA A 151 -12.83 -8.03 5.10
C ALA A 151 -11.33 -8.02 4.84
N GLY A 152 -10.64 -7.01 5.36
CA GLY A 152 -9.22 -6.77 5.08
C GLY A 152 -8.42 -6.50 6.34
N LEU A 153 -7.14 -6.88 6.29
CA LEU A 153 -6.14 -6.59 7.29
C LEU A 153 -4.93 -5.98 6.60
N GLN A 154 -4.54 -4.78 7.03
CA GLN A 154 -3.37 -4.06 6.55
C GLN A 154 -2.34 -3.99 7.66
N PHE A 155 -1.09 -4.29 7.33
CA PHE A 155 0.09 -4.00 8.14
C PHE A 155 0.98 -3.03 7.39
N ARG A 156 1.45 -2.00 8.09
CA ARG A 156 2.43 -1.04 7.57
C ARG A 156 3.62 -1.00 8.51
N HIS A 157 4.81 -1.04 7.95
CA HIS A 157 6.06 -1.00 8.70
C HIS A 157 7.00 0.02 8.09
N ASN A 158 7.60 0.86 8.95
CA ASN A 158 8.74 1.71 8.64
C ASN A 158 9.91 1.28 9.50
N SER A 159 11.08 1.05 8.90
CA SER A 159 12.27 0.66 9.64
C SER A 159 12.83 1.81 10.49
N ASP A 160 12.63 3.04 10.05
CA ASP A 160 12.99 4.25 10.75
C ASP A 160 11.75 5.12 11.04
N VAL A 161 11.60 5.50 12.31
CA VAL A 161 10.53 6.38 12.80
C VAL A 161 11.08 7.28 13.90
N ALA A 162 10.45 8.44 14.11
CA ALA A 162 10.83 9.33 15.20
C ALA A 162 10.74 8.65 16.58
N PRO A 163 11.60 9.01 17.53
CA PRO A 163 11.56 8.44 18.88
C PRO A 163 10.17 8.55 19.52
N GLY A 164 9.69 7.44 20.04
CA GLY A 164 8.36 7.35 20.67
C GLY A 164 7.23 6.89 19.73
N LEU A 165 7.47 6.84 18.42
CA LEU A 165 6.49 6.30 17.46
C LEU A 165 6.66 4.78 17.26
N LYS A 166 5.56 4.12 16.93
CA LYS A 166 5.56 2.69 16.58
C LYS A 166 6.03 2.50 15.15
N LYS A 167 6.90 1.51 14.94
CA LYS A 167 7.38 1.13 13.60
C LYS A 167 6.34 0.39 12.77
N THR A 168 5.36 -0.20 13.41
CA THR A 168 4.34 -1.02 12.73
C THR A 168 2.95 -0.61 13.17
N ASP A 169 2.11 -0.34 12.17
CA ASP A 169 0.68 -0.08 12.32
C ASP A 169 -0.11 -1.24 11.73
N SER A 170 -1.27 -1.50 12.31
CA SER A 170 -2.24 -2.47 11.80
C SER A 170 -3.62 -1.84 11.70
N LEU A 171 -4.32 -2.15 10.60
CA LEU A 171 -5.66 -1.66 10.33
C LEU A 171 -6.54 -2.81 9.86
N PHE A 172 -7.63 -3.06 10.57
CA PHE A 172 -8.70 -3.94 10.10
C PHE A 172 -9.75 -3.12 9.38
N THR A 173 -10.19 -3.59 8.21
CA THR A 173 -11.19 -2.92 7.38
C THR A 173 -12.32 -3.86 6.99
N THR A 174 -13.52 -3.31 6.90
CA THR A 174 -14.66 -3.96 6.27
C THR A 174 -15.22 -3.01 5.21
N ASN A 175 -15.25 -3.47 3.97
CA ASN A 175 -15.63 -2.64 2.83
C ASN A 175 -16.79 -3.30 2.08
N LEU A 176 -17.74 -2.48 1.67
CA LEU A 176 -18.75 -2.86 0.69
C LEU A 176 -18.26 -2.41 -0.68
N VAL A 177 -18.05 -3.35 -1.59
CA VAL A 177 -17.53 -3.10 -2.94
C VAL A 177 -18.66 -3.18 -3.94
N TYR A 178 -18.86 -2.12 -4.71
CA TYR A 178 -19.86 -2.07 -5.77
C TYR A 178 -19.15 -1.98 -7.14
N SER A 179 -19.56 -2.89 -8.05
CA SER A 179 -19.06 -2.92 -9.44
C SER A 179 -20.15 -2.44 -10.40
N PHE A 180 -19.82 -1.48 -11.23
CA PHE A 180 -20.71 -0.87 -12.23
C PHE A 180 -20.87 -1.74 -13.49
#